data_c78c42b5af167463de1ad62247fec9b5
#
_entry.id   c78c42b5af167463de1ad62247fec9b5
#
_cell.length_a   1.000
_cell.length_b   1.000
_cell.length_c   1.000
_cell.angle_alpha   90.00
_cell.angle_beta   90.00
_cell.angle_gamma   90.00
#
_symmetry.space_group_name_H-M   'P 1'
#
loop_
_entity.id
_entity.type
_entity.pdbx_description
1 polymer ?
#
loop_
_entity_poly.entity_id
_entity_poly.type
_entity_poly.pdbx_seq_one_letter_code
_entity_poly.pdbx_strand_id
1 'polypeptide(L)'
;DPTFTEASAAARANPSDDAAWDALEDWAGATQRPDDVSVVYRAALAKVTTAAIGGPLAQRALNFHEEWFGEDAPQIIEVLERAMVVDPTASDWAFQRLTVIYTGAERWDELFTLYDRAIAKSNDERKAVLLEEAAQTAKDFAGRSDRAVDYLGQLRTLRPDDAGVAGNLERLLERGVL
;
A
#
# COMPACT_ATOMS: atom_id res chain seq x y z
N ASP A 1 26.94 0.47 19.88
CA ASP A 1 27.30 -0.90 19.52
C ASP A 1 27.97 -0.90 18.14
N PRO A 2 29.26 -1.32 18.05
CA PRO A 2 29.99 -1.30 16.77
C PRO A 2 29.35 -2.18 15.68
N THR A 3 28.80 -3.34 16.04
CA THR A 3 28.16 -4.26 15.10
C THR A 3 26.96 -3.60 14.42
N PHE A 4 26.10 -2.96 15.19
CA PHE A 4 24.95 -2.23 14.67
C PHE A 4 25.38 -1.06 13.79
N THR A 5 26.36 -0.27 14.24
CA THR A 5 26.84 0.92 13.52
C THR A 5 27.44 0.55 12.17
N GLU A 6 28.28 -0.49 12.13
CA GLU A 6 28.92 -0.97 10.90
C GLU A 6 27.90 -1.54 9.93
N ALA A 7 27.01 -2.41 10.39
CA ALA A 7 25.98 -3.02 9.56
C ALA A 7 25.00 -1.97 9.03
N SER A 8 24.60 -1.01 9.85
CA SER A 8 23.72 0.10 9.44
C SER A 8 24.37 0.95 8.34
N ALA A 9 25.65 1.29 8.50
CA ALA A 9 26.38 2.06 7.51
C ALA A 9 26.49 1.28 6.18
N ALA A 10 26.80 -0.01 6.24
CA ALA A 10 26.88 -0.87 5.06
C ALA A 10 25.52 -0.98 4.33
N ALA A 11 24.45 -1.20 5.06
CA ALA A 11 23.10 -1.30 4.50
C ALA A 11 22.63 0.02 3.87
N ARG A 12 22.95 1.13 4.49
CA ARG A 12 22.61 2.47 3.94
C ARG A 12 23.43 2.81 2.69
N ALA A 13 24.72 2.43 2.68
CA ALA A 13 25.60 2.66 1.54
C ALA A 13 25.21 1.78 0.34
N ASN A 14 24.81 0.54 0.60
CA ASN A 14 24.37 -0.40 -0.42
C ASN A 14 23.14 -1.18 0.08
N PRO A 15 21.93 -0.68 -0.20
CA PRO A 15 20.69 -1.37 0.23
C PRO A 15 20.47 -2.75 -0.37
N SER A 16 21.25 -3.16 -1.38
CA SER A 16 21.22 -4.50 -1.96
C SER A 16 22.19 -5.48 -1.25
N ASP A 17 22.90 -5.02 -0.24
CA ASP A 17 23.84 -5.86 0.53
C ASP A 17 23.06 -6.73 1.53
N ASP A 18 22.70 -7.93 1.12
CA ASP A 18 21.97 -8.87 1.97
C ASP A 18 22.73 -9.23 3.25
N ALA A 19 24.07 -9.32 3.19
CA ALA A 19 24.89 -9.62 4.36
C ALA A 19 24.75 -8.54 5.45
N ALA A 20 24.67 -7.27 5.04
CA ALA A 20 24.45 -6.17 5.99
C ALA A 20 23.09 -6.26 6.67
N TRP A 21 22.04 -6.57 5.92
CA TRP A 21 20.69 -6.75 6.48
C TRP A 21 20.62 -7.99 7.37
N ASP A 22 21.25 -9.09 6.98
CA ASP A 22 21.33 -10.29 7.82
C ASP A 22 22.00 -9.97 9.17
N ALA A 23 23.08 -9.21 9.15
CA ALA A 23 23.77 -8.79 10.37
C ALA A 23 22.89 -7.92 11.26
N LEU A 24 22.11 -7.01 10.67
CA LEU A 24 21.15 -6.18 11.42
C LEU A 24 20.04 -7.01 12.04
N GLU A 25 19.47 -7.96 11.29
CA GLU A 25 18.41 -8.83 11.79
C GLU A 25 18.91 -9.76 12.90
N ASP A 26 20.12 -10.32 12.76
CA ASP A 26 20.76 -11.10 13.79
C ASP A 26 21.01 -10.27 15.06
N TRP A 27 21.46 -9.03 14.90
CA TRP A 27 21.63 -8.11 16.00
C TRP A 27 20.32 -7.80 16.71
N ALA A 28 19.23 -7.61 15.97
CA ALA A 28 17.89 -7.40 16.54
C ALA A 28 17.45 -8.60 17.37
N GLY A 29 17.71 -9.81 16.89
CA GLY A 29 17.41 -11.05 17.60
C GLY A 29 18.23 -11.19 18.90
N ALA A 30 19.51 -10.89 18.84
CA ALA A 30 20.42 -10.98 19.99
C ALA A 30 20.14 -9.94 21.07
N THR A 31 19.75 -8.72 20.68
CA THR A 31 19.56 -7.59 21.60
C THR A 31 18.10 -7.34 21.96
N GLN A 32 17.15 -7.97 21.25
CA GLN A 32 15.71 -7.71 21.38
C GLN A 32 15.38 -6.23 21.10
N ARG A 33 16.04 -5.64 20.10
CA ARG A 33 15.86 -4.24 19.71
C ARG A 33 15.50 -4.10 18.23
N PRO A 34 14.34 -4.64 17.81
CA PRO A 34 13.91 -4.56 16.41
C PRO A 34 13.56 -3.14 15.96
N ASP A 35 13.17 -2.25 16.87
CA ASP A 35 12.84 -0.85 16.54
C ASP A 35 14.02 -0.12 15.89
N ASP A 36 15.24 -0.37 16.36
CA ASP A 36 16.43 0.26 15.81
C ASP A 36 16.69 -0.20 14.36
N VAL A 37 16.46 -1.46 14.06
CA VAL A 37 16.59 -2.02 12.71
C VAL A 37 15.45 -1.54 11.81
N SER A 38 14.25 -1.43 12.35
CA SER A 38 13.10 -0.83 11.65
C SER A 38 13.42 0.56 11.11
N VAL A 39 14.05 1.40 11.93
CA VAL A 39 14.47 2.74 11.52
C VAL A 39 15.43 2.69 10.34
N VAL A 40 16.38 1.74 10.33
CA VAL A 40 17.35 1.60 9.23
C VAL A 40 16.65 1.19 7.95
N TYR A 41 15.74 0.20 8.00
CA TYR A 41 14.94 -0.23 6.84
C TYR A 41 14.14 0.93 6.24
N ARG A 42 13.40 1.63 7.08
CA ARG A 42 12.53 2.73 6.61
C ARG A 42 13.32 3.89 6.04
N ALA A 43 14.46 4.23 6.65
CA ALA A 43 15.36 5.26 6.14
C ALA A 43 15.96 4.86 4.78
N ALA A 44 16.38 3.61 4.62
CA ALA A 44 16.90 3.10 3.36
C ALA A 44 15.83 3.14 2.24
N LEU A 45 14.62 2.67 2.54
CA LEU A 45 13.50 2.72 1.59
C LEU A 45 13.13 4.15 1.19
N ALA A 46 13.23 5.10 2.10
CA ALA A 46 12.93 6.51 1.81
C ALA A 46 13.90 7.11 0.79
N LYS A 47 15.12 6.60 0.70
CA LYS A 47 16.17 7.11 -0.20
C LYS A 47 16.27 6.36 -1.52
N VAL A 48 15.77 5.14 -1.62
CA VAL A 48 15.85 4.32 -2.83
C VAL A 48 14.93 4.92 -3.90
N THR A 49 15.44 5.03 -5.13
CA THR A 49 14.69 5.62 -6.25
C THR A 49 14.46 4.65 -7.41
N THR A 50 15.09 3.48 -7.38
CA THR A 50 14.98 2.47 -8.46
C THR A 50 14.19 1.26 -8.01
N ALA A 51 13.32 0.74 -8.88
CA ALA A 51 12.53 -0.46 -8.62
C ALA A 51 13.40 -1.69 -8.40
N ALA A 52 14.52 -1.80 -9.11
CA ALA A 52 15.45 -2.94 -9.00
C ALA A 52 16.01 -3.10 -7.58
N ILE A 53 16.23 -2.00 -6.86
CA ILE A 53 16.70 -2.01 -5.47
C ILE A 53 15.51 -1.97 -4.52
N GLY A 54 14.54 -1.11 -4.79
CA GLY A 54 13.42 -0.84 -3.89
C GLY A 54 12.44 -2.00 -3.74
N GLY A 55 12.20 -2.76 -4.81
CA GLY A 55 11.30 -3.91 -4.77
C GLY A 55 11.77 -5.00 -3.79
N PRO A 56 12.98 -5.57 -3.98
CA PRO A 56 13.51 -6.56 -3.05
C PRO A 56 13.70 -6.02 -1.63
N LEU A 57 14.12 -4.77 -1.48
CA LEU A 57 14.30 -4.15 -0.17
C LEU A 57 12.97 -4.01 0.56
N ALA A 58 11.93 -3.57 -0.12
CA ALA A 58 10.58 -3.45 0.46
C ALA A 58 10.04 -4.81 0.90
N GLN A 59 10.26 -5.85 0.10
CA GLN A 59 9.85 -7.21 0.45
C GLN A 59 10.58 -7.72 1.69
N ARG A 60 11.90 -7.48 1.76
CA ARG A 60 12.70 -7.84 2.92
C ARG A 60 12.26 -7.09 4.18
N ALA A 61 12.03 -5.78 4.05
CA ALA A 61 11.54 -4.95 5.13
C ALA A 61 10.16 -5.40 5.62
N LEU A 62 9.27 -5.77 4.70
CA LEU A 62 7.94 -6.28 5.06
C LEU A 62 8.05 -7.54 5.91
N ASN A 63 8.85 -8.51 5.47
CA ASN A 63 9.05 -9.77 6.19
C ASN A 63 9.59 -9.52 7.60
N PHE A 64 10.59 -8.65 7.75
CA PHE A 64 11.14 -8.27 9.05
C PHE A 64 10.08 -7.66 9.97
N HIS A 65 9.31 -6.71 9.46
CA HIS A 65 8.30 -6.03 10.27
C HIS A 65 7.14 -6.93 10.67
N GLU A 66 6.70 -7.83 9.80
CA GLU A 66 5.66 -8.81 10.13
C GLU A 66 6.13 -9.76 11.23
N GLU A 67 7.37 -10.23 11.14
CA GLU A 67 7.94 -11.14 12.14
C GLU A 67 8.03 -10.50 13.53
N TRP A 68 8.44 -9.24 13.61
CA TRP A 68 8.68 -8.57 14.87
C TRP A 68 7.48 -7.82 15.44
N PHE A 69 6.68 -7.20 14.60
CA PHE A 69 5.62 -6.26 15.04
C PHE A 69 4.21 -6.73 14.74
N GLY A 70 4.05 -7.80 13.97
CA GLY A 70 2.74 -8.29 13.54
C GLY A 70 2.25 -7.62 12.25
N GLU A 71 1.18 -8.19 11.70
CA GLU A 71 0.70 -7.83 10.36
C GLU A 71 0.04 -6.45 10.24
N ASP A 72 -0.40 -5.88 11.36
CA ASP A 72 -1.15 -4.62 11.40
C ASP A 72 -0.32 -3.44 11.93
N ALA A 73 0.97 -3.63 12.12
CA ALA A 73 1.82 -2.59 12.70
C ALA A 73 1.91 -1.35 11.78
N PRO A 74 1.96 -0.13 12.35
CA PRO A 74 2.08 1.10 11.56
C PRO A 74 3.30 1.13 10.64
N GLN A 75 4.39 0.50 11.04
CA GLN A 75 5.61 0.39 10.24
C GLN A 75 5.37 -0.38 8.93
N ILE A 76 4.47 -1.37 8.95
CA ILE A 76 4.10 -2.15 7.77
C ILE A 76 3.39 -1.28 6.75
N ILE A 77 2.49 -0.42 7.19
CA ILE A 77 1.80 0.53 6.31
C ILE A 77 2.82 1.43 5.61
N GLU A 78 3.77 1.97 6.35
CA GLU A 78 4.83 2.83 5.80
C GLU A 78 5.68 2.10 4.74
N VAL A 79 6.07 0.85 5.02
CA VAL A 79 6.83 0.01 4.08
C VAL A 79 6.03 -0.26 2.81
N LEU A 80 4.77 -0.63 2.93
CA LEU A 80 3.89 -0.92 1.79
C LEU A 80 3.63 0.33 0.95
N GLU A 81 3.36 1.47 1.58
CA GLU A 81 3.18 2.74 0.87
C GLU A 81 4.44 3.12 0.10
N ARG A 82 5.61 2.93 0.69
CA ARG A 82 6.87 3.22 0.02
C ARG A 82 7.16 2.24 -1.12
N ALA A 83 6.81 0.97 -0.97
CA ALA A 83 6.93 -0.03 -2.04
C ALA A 83 6.15 0.38 -3.29
N MET A 84 4.95 0.92 -3.12
CA MET A 84 4.13 1.41 -4.23
C MET A 84 4.76 2.60 -4.96
N VAL A 85 5.52 3.44 -4.24
CA VAL A 85 6.21 4.59 -4.84
C VAL A 85 7.43 4.16 -5.63
N VAL A 86 8.26 3.27 -5.06
CA VAL A 86 9.54 2.89 -5.67
C VAL A 86 9.44 1.82 -6.75
N ASP A 87 8.41 0.97 -6.68
CA ASP A 87 8.17 -0.09 -7.66
C ASP A 87 6.70 -0.12 -8.10
N PRO A 88 6.31 0.73 -9.06
CA PRO A 88 4.93 0.76 -9.54
C PRO A 88 4.46 -0.55 -10.20
N THR A 89 5.40 -1.39 -10.69
CA THR A 89 5.06 -2.64 -11.38
C THR A 89 4.80 -3.78 -10.41
N ALA A 90 5.49 -3.81 -9.28
CA ALA A 90 5.27 -4.79 -8.21
C ALA A 90 4.23 -4.31 -7.18
N SER A 91 3.58 -3.19 -7.45
CA SER A 91 2.67 -2.56 -6.50
C SER A 91 1.40 -3.36 -6.19
N ASP A 92 1.03 -4.31 -7.03
CA ASP A 92 -0.21 -5.08 -6.83
C ASP A 92 -0.22 -5.81 -5.47
N TRP A 93 0.87 -6.44 -5.06
CA TRP A 93 0.93 -7.11 -3.77
C TRP A 93 0.85 -6.10 -2.60
N ALA A 94 1.53 -4.96 -2.72
CA ALA A 94 1.49 -3.90 -1.70
C ALA A 94 0.11 -3.24 -1.65
N PHE A 95 -0.48 -2.97 -2.80
CA PHE A 95 -1.84 -2.43 -2.91
C PHE A 95 -2.86 -3.35 -2.25
N GLN A 96 -2.82 -4.63 -2.55
CA GLN A 96 -3.76 -5.60 -1.97
C GLN A 96 -3.59 -5.72 -0.45
N ARG A 97 -2.37 -5.73 0.06
CA ARG A 97 -2.12 -5.74 1.49
C ARG A 97 -2.67 -4.51 2.18
N LEU A 98 -2.44 -3.32 1.60
CA LEU A 98 -2.96 -2.07 2.15
C LEU A 98 -4.49 -2.03 2.15
N THR A 99 -5.14 -2.53 1.09
CA THR A 99 -6.61 -2.58 1.06
C THR A 99 -7.15 -3.46 2.18
N VAL A 100 -6.52 -4.59 2.47
CA VAL A 100 -6.91 -5.47 3.57
C VAL A 100 -6.70 -4.78 4.93
N ILE A 101 -5.56 -4.15 5.13
CA ILE A 101 -5.23 -3.46 6.40
C ILE A 101 -6.20 -2.30 6.64
N TYR A 102 -6.40 -1.43 5.66
CA TYR A 102 -7.28 -0.27 5.80
C TYR A 102 -8.75 -0.66 5.95
N THR A 103 -9.20 -1.69 5.24
CA THR A 103 -10.57 -2.21 5.37
C THR A 103 -10.80 -2.79 6.76
N GLY A 104 -9.89 -3.63 7.25
CA GLY A 104 -9.99 -4.24 8.56
C GLY A 104 -9.97 -3.24 9.72
N ALA A 105 -9.25 -2.13 9.56
CA ALA A 105 -9.18 -1.03 10.52
C ALA A 105 -10.25 0.03 10.31
N GLU A 106 -11.10 -0.12 9.30
CA GLU A 106 -12.13 0.87 8.91
C GLU A 106 -11.54 2.27 8.62
N ARG A 107 -10.32 2.30 8.09
CA ARG A 107 -9.63 3.54 7.71
C ARG A 107 -10.03 3.93 6.29
N TRP A 108 -11.28 4.34 6.13
CA TRP A 108 -11.91 4.56 4.83
C TRP A 108 -11.29 5.68 4.02
N ASP A 109 -10.97 6.80 4.63
CA ASP A 109 -10.36 7.93 3.91
C ASP A 109 -9.00 7.56 3.30
N GLU A 110 -8.21 6.80 4.03
CA GLU A 110 -6.91 6.32 3.55
C GLU A 110 -7.07 5.26 2.46
N LEU A 111 -8.05 4.38 2.59
CA LEU A 111 -8.39 3.39 1.57
C LEU A 111 -8.80 4.06 0.25
N PHE A 112 -9.68 5.06 0.31
CA PHE A 112 -10.12 5.76 -0.89
C PHE A 112 -9.00 6.60 -1.51
N THR A 113 -8.12 7.19 -0.72
CA THR A 113 -6.92 7.86 -1.22
C THR A 113 -6.01 6.86 -1.96
N LEU A 114 -5.88 5.66 -1.43
CA LEU A 114 -5.12 4.58 -2.08
C LEU A 114 -5.73 4.20 -3.43
N TYR A 115 -7.04 3.99 -3.49
CA TYR A 115 -7.75 3.72 -4.74
C TYR A 115 -7.58 4.87 -5.74
N ASP A 116 -7.76 6.11 -5.32
CA ASP A 116 -7.65 7.28 -6.18
C ASP A 116 -6.28 7.37 -6.86
N ARG A 117 -5.21 7.11 -6.09
CA ARG A 117 -3.85 7.09 -6.63
C ARG A 117 -3.63 5.95 -7.62
N ALA A 118 -4.13 4.76 -7.31
CA ALA A 118 -4.02 3.60 -8.20
C ALA A 118 -4.81 3.80 -9.50
N ILE A 119 -6.02 4.34 -9.41
CA ILE A 119 -6.87 4.67 -10.54
C ILE A 119 -6.17 5.67 -11.48
N ALA A 120 -5.56 6.71 -10.92
CA ALA A 120 -4.87 7.73 -11.70
C ALA A 120 -3.67 7.19 -12.51
N LYS A 121 -3.04 6.12 -12.04
CA LYS A 121 -1.85 5.53 -12.67
C LYS A 121 -2.14 4.34 -13.57
N SER A 122 -3.39 3.86 -13.61
CA SER A 122 -3.75 2.63 -14.32
C SER A 122 -4.24 2.92 -15.74
N ASN A 123 -4.15 1.93 -16.62
CA ASN A 123 -4.82 1.96 -17.94
C ASN A 123 -6.33 1.82 -17.76
N ASP A 124 -7.08 2.02 -18.85
CA ASP A 124 -8.56 2.03 -18.80
C ASP A 124 -9.15 0.71 -18.31
N GLU A 125 -8.57 -0.42 -18.68
CA GLU A 125 -9.03 -1.73 -18.25
C GLU A 125 -8.88 -1.90 -16.74
N ARG A 126 -7.71 -1.57 -16.20
CA ARG A 126 -7.44 -1.63 -14.76
C ARG A 126 -8.22 -0.57 -13.99
N LYS A 127 -8.36 0.64 -14.54
CA LYS A 127 -9.21 1.68 -13.96
C LYS A 127 -10.63 1.21 -13.75
N ALA A 128 -11.22 0.53 -14.75
CA ALA A 128 -12.59 0.03 -14.63
C ALA A 128 -12.73 -0.96 -13.47
N VAL A 129 -11.79 -1.88 -13.30
CA VAL A 129 -11.78 -2.84 -12.19
C VAL A 129 -11.67 -2.11 -10.84
N LEU A 130 -10.73 -1.18 -10.72
CA LEU A 130 -10.51 -0.43 -9.48
C LEU A 130 -11.69 0.46 -9.12
N LEU A 131 -12.31 1.12 -10.10
CA LEU A 131 -13.49 1.96 -9.89
C LEU A 131 -14.68 1.13 -9.41
N GLU A 132 -14.87 -0.07 -9.95
CA GLU A 132 -15.93 -0.97 -9.54
C GLU A 132 -15.71 -1.45 -8.09
N GLU A 133 -14.49 -1.87 -7.74
CA GLU A 133 -14.14 -2.28 -6.39
C GLU A 133 -14.31 -1.13 -5.38
N ALA A 134 -13.81 0.06 -5.72
CA ALA A 134 -13.91 1.24 -4.88
C ALA A 134 -15.37 1.65 -4.65
N ALA A 135 -16.19 1.63 -5.70
CA ALA A 135 -17.61 1.94 -5.60
C ALA A 135 -18.36 0.96 -4.70
N GLN A 136 -18.08 -0.33 -4.86
CA GLN A 136 -18.68 -1.38 -4.03
C GLN A 136 -18.28 -1.21 -2.55
N THR A 137 -17.01 -0.98 -2.28
CA THR A 137 -16.50 -0.75 -0.93
C THR A 137 -17.14 0.47 -0.29
N ALA A 138 -17.23 1.57 -1.03
CA ALA A 138 -17.85 2.81 -0.55
C ALA A 138 -19.33 2.61 -0.20
N LYS A 139 -20.05 1.87 -1.02
CA LYS A 139 -21.49 1.62 -0.86
C LYS A 139 -21.77 0.58 0.24
N ASP A 140 -21.11 -0.60 0.17
CA ASP A 140 -21.49 -1.76 0.96
C ASP A 140 -20.81 -1.83 2.32
N PHE A 141 -19.62 -1.27 2.46
CA PHE A 141 -18.83 -1.37 3.69
C PHE A 141 -18.64 -0.05 4.41
N ALA A 142 -18.31 1.02 3.70
CA ALA A 142 -18.02 2.32 4.31
C ALA A 142 -19.26 3.19 4.54
N GLY A 143 -20.37 2.89 3.89
CA GLY A 143 -21.57 3.73 3.96
C GLY A 143 -21.38 5.13 3.35
N ARG A 144 -20.47 5.24 2.37
CA ARG A 144 -20.10 6.51 1.73
C ARG A 144 -20.71 6.59 0.33
N SER A 145 -21.99 6.93 0.28
CA SER A 145 -22.74 7.07 -0.99
C SER A 145 -22.17 8.14 -1.90
N ASP A 146 -21.64 9.23 -1.37
CA ASP A 146 -20.95 10.29 -2.10
C ASP A 146 -19.75 9.74 -2.89
N ARG A 147 -18.93 8.95 -2.25
CA ARG A 147 -17.77 8.30 -2.89
C ARG A 147 -18.20 7.27 -3.93
N ALA A 148 -19.22 6.48 -3.63
CA ALA A 148 -19.76 5.49 -4.57
C ALA A 148 -20.28 6.15 -5.84
N VAL A 149 -20.98 7.28 -5.72
CA VAL A 149 -21.45 8.08 -6.87
C VAL A 149 -20.28 8.59 -7.71
N ASP A 150 -19.23 9.11 -7.08
CA ASP A 150 -18.03 9.58 -7.78
C ASP A 150 -17.36 8.47 -8.58
N TYR A 151 -17.15 7.30 -7.98
CA TYR A 151 -16.50 6.17 -8.64
C TYR A 151 -17.35 5.60 -9.78
N LEU A 152 -18.66 5.45 -9.58
CA LEU A 152 -19.56 5.00 -10.62
C LEU A 152 -19.70 6.02 -11.76
N GLY A 153 -19.64 7.30 -11.45
CA GLY A 153 -19.60 8.36 -12.46
C GLY A 153 -18.38 8.27 -13.36
N GLN A 154 -17.21 8.04 -12.79
CA GLN A 154 -15.99 7.82 -13.55
C GLN A 154 -16.06 6.53 -14.39
N LEU A 155 -16.61 5.46 -13.81
CA LEU A 155 -16.78 4.18 -14.51
C LEU A 155 -17.74 4.33 -15.70
N ARG A 156 -18.82 5.08 -15.54
CA ARG A 156 -19.75 5.39 -16.62
C ARG A 156 -19.07 6.13 -17.77
N THR A 157 -18.15 7.05 -17.45
CA THR A 157 -17.36 7.75 -18.48
C THR A 157 -16.49 6.77 -19.28
N LEU A 158 -15.91 5.77 -18.63
CA LEU A 158 -15.12 4.71 -19.30
C LEU A 158 -15.98 3.72 -20.07
N ARG A 159 -17.18 3.42 -19.58
CA ARG A 159 -18.10 2.42 -20.12
C ARG A 159 -19.51 2.99 -20.27
N PRO A 160 -19.71 3.94 -21.19
CA PRO A 160 -21.00 4.65 -21.30
C PRO A 160 -22.16 3.77 -21.71
N ASP A 161 -21.89 2.63 -22.36
CA ASP A 161 -22.91 1.70 -22.83
C ASP A 161 -23.26 0.60 -21.80
N ASP A 162 -22.64 0.60 -20.63
CA ASP A 162 -22.90 -0.39 -19.59
C ASP A 162 -24.17 -0.01 -18.79
N ALA A 163 -25.25 -0.73 -19.07
CA ALA A 163 -26.55 -0.50 -18.40
C ALA A 163 -26.49 -0.79 -16.90
N GLY A 164 -25.68 -1.75 -16.48
CA GLY A 164 -25.51 -2.08 -15.06
C GLY A 164 -24.89 -0.94 -14.27
N VAL A 165 -23.87 -0.28 -14.81
CA VAL A 165 -23.22 0.89 -14.20
C VAL A 165 -24.21 2.05 -14.12
N ALA A 166 -24.91 2.36 -15.20
CA ALA A 166 -25.91 3.43 -15.24
C ALA A 166 -27.03 3.20 -14.21
N GLY A 167 -27.54 1.97 -14.13
CA GLY A 167 -28.60 1.61 -13.17
C GLY A 167 -28.14 1.71 -11.72
N ASN A 168 -26.93 1.29 -11.39
CA ASN A 168 -26.37 1.43 -10.05
C ASN A 168 -26.19 2.90 -9.67
N LEU A 169 -25.71 3.71 -10.59
CA LEU A 169 -25.50 5.14 -10.36
C LEU A 169 -26.86 5.85 -10.12
N GLU A 170 -27.88 5.56 -10.94
CA GLU A 170 -29.21 6.12 -10.77
C GLU A 170 -29.81 5.78 -9.40
N ARG A 171 -29.70 4.52 -8.98
CA ARG A 171 -30.22 4.10 -7.66
C ARG A 171 -29.55 4.84 -6.51
N LEU A 172 -28.26 5.07 -6.58
CA LEU A 172 -27.52 5.82 -5.55
C LEU A 172 -27.88 7.30 -5.55
N LEU A 173 -28.07 7.90 -6.72
CA LEU A 173 -28.50 9.29 -6.85
C LEU A 173 -29.89 9.50 -6.29
N GLU A 174 -30.83 8.58 -6.54
CA GLU A 174 -32.18 8.62 -5.97
C GLU A 174 -32.14 8.56 -4.43
N ARG A 175 -31.30 7.71 -3.85
CA ARG A 175 -31.14 7.63 -2.40
C ARG A 175 -30.52 8.90 -1.83
N GLY A 176 -29.61 9.54 -2.55
CA GLY A 176 -28.95 10.79 -2.11
C GLY A 176 -29.86 12.00 -2.10
N VAL A 177 -30.97 11.96 -2.83
CA VAL A 177 -31.96 13.06 -2.88
C VAL A 177 -32.94 12.96 -1.70
N LEU A 178 -33.03 11.78 -1.11
CA LEU A 178 -33.91 11.53 0.04
C LEU A 178 -33.20 11.83 1.37
#